data_a6658cdc7198d601be060cdd24a6ca49
#
_entry.id   a6658cdc7198d601be060cdd24a6ca49
#
_cell.length_a   1.000
_cell.length_b   1.000
_cell.length_c   1.000
_cell.angle_alpha   90.00
_cell.angle_beta   90.00
_cell.angle_gamma   90.00
#
_symmetry.space_group_name_H-M   'P 1'
#
loop_
_entity.id
_entity.type
_entity.pdbx_description
1 polymer ?
#
loop_
_entity_poly.entity_id
_entity_poly.type
_entity_poly.pdbx_seq_one_letter_code
_entity_poly.pdbx_strand_id
1 'polypeptide(L)'
;MDAHVKAIVVECSKASEENRMSFVEIVKKLTEANVESYLADFRRAAKIYYLPNGESIEVPAERLAAEPAAQFHAPGVEAAIREAQANGPDYTYKGVCEKVLAAGCVGYIVSLAGRRAVYFGRTAETHVELFPSAR
;
A
#
# COMPACT_ATOMS: atom_id res chain seq x y z
N MET A 1 19.41 8.82 4.21
CA MET A 1 18.05 9.30 4.50
C MET A 1 18.02 9.96 5.87
N ASP A 2 17.43 11.11 5.95
CA ASP A 2 17.26 11.91 7.16
C ASP A 2 16.52 11.12 8.24
N ALA A 3 16.95 11.23 9.50
CA ALA A 3 16.34 10.52 10.62
C ALA A 3 14.86 10.89 10.82
N HIS A 4 14.51 12.15 10.53
CA HIS A 4 13.13 12.62 10.63
C HIS A 4 12.24 11.92 9.60
N VAL A 5 12.73 11.80 8.36
CA VAL A 5 12.00 11.12 7.28
C VAL A 5 11.84 9.64 7.62
N LYS A 6 12.90 8.99 8.11
CA LYS A 6 12.82 7.59 8.55
C LYS A 6 11.76 7.39 9.62
N ALA A 7 11.71 8.29 10.59
CA ALA A 7 10.73 8.20 11.68
C ALA A 7 9.30 8.31 11.14
N ILE A 8 9.06 9.21 10.19
CA ILE A 8 7.74 9.36 9.57
C ILE A 8 7.35 8.11 8.80
N VAL A 9 8.27 7.55 8.00
CA VAL A 9 8.03 6.35 7.21
C VAL A 9 7.69 5.17 8.11
N VAL A 10 8.47 4.95 9.15
CA VAL A 10 8.25 3.84 10.10
C VAL A 10 6.91 4.01 10.79
N GLU A 11 6.60 5.22 11.24
CA GLU A 11 5.33 5.49 11.92
C GLU A 11 4.12 5.29 10.99
N CYS A 12 4.22 5.74 9.75
CA CYS A 12 3.14 5.53 8.77
C CYS A 12 2.88 4.05 8.53
N SER A 13 3.95 3.25 8.38
CA SER A 13 3.82 1.81 8.18
C SER A 13 3.14 1.15 9.39
N LYS A 14 3.61 1.49 10.59
CA LYS A 14 3.08 0.95 11.83
C LYS A 14 1.63 1.36 12.05
N ALA A 15 1.32 2.64 11.82
CA ALA A 15 -0.03 3.16 12.00
C ALA A 15 -1.02 2.50 11.02
N SER A 16 -0.58 2.21 9.79
CA SER A 16 -1.39 1.50 8.81
C SER A 16 -1.71 0.09 9.31
N GLU A 17 -0.72 -0.63 9.78
CA GLU A 17 -0.91 -2.00 10.27
C GLU A 17 -1.77 -2.05 11.54
N GLU A 18 -1.69 -1.02 12.36
CA GLU A 18 -2.48 -0.91 13.60
C GLU A 18 -3.81 -0.20 13.39
N ASN A 19 -4.13 0.17 12.15
CA ASN A 19 -5.38 0.85 11.77
C ASN A 19 -5.57 2.20 12.48
N ARG A 20 -4.45 2.91 12.74
CA ARG A 20 -4.47 4.22 13.40
C ARG A 20 -4.50 5.40 12.42
N MET A 21 -4.16 5.15 11.16
CA MET A 21 -4.22 6.16 10.09
C MET A 21 -4.96 5.61 8.89
N SER A 22 -5.76 6.46 8.26
CA SER A 22 -6.39 6.14 6.99
C SER A 22 -5.36 6.27 5.86
N PHE A 23 -5.67 5.75 4.68
CA PHE A 23 -4.82 5.90 3.51
C PHE A 23 -4.57 7.37 3.17
N VAL A 24 -5.62 8.20 3.26
CA VAL A 24 -5.51 9.64 2.97
C VAL A 24 -4.51 10.32 3.91
N GLU A 25 -4.58 9.99 5.20
CA GLU A 25 -3.65 10.54 6.20
C GLU A 25 -2.21 10.10 5.92
N ILE A 26 -2.02 8.83 5.56
CA ILE A 26 -0.71 8.28 5.23
C ILE A 26 -0.12 8.99 4.01
N VAL A 27 -0.92 9.14 2.95
CA VAL A 27 -0.51 9.85 1.73
C VAL A 27 -0.07 11.28 2.06
N LYS A 28 -0.84 11.97 2.90
CA LYS A 28 -0.52 13.33 3.30
C LYS A 28 0.82 13.41 4.02
N LYS A 29 1.03 12.53 5.00
CA LYS A 29 2.27 12.55 5.80
C LYS A 29 3.49 12.19 4.96
N LEU A 30 3.37 11.20 4.09
CA LEU A 30 4.47 10.79 3.22
C LEU A 30 4.80 11.89 2.20
N THR A 31 3.78 12.55 1.67
CA THR A 31 3.98 13.66 0.73
C THR A 31 4.70 14.81 1.41
N GLU A 32 4.31 15.15 2.64
CA GLU A 32 4.95 16.22 3.42
C GLU A 32 6.41 15.88 3.73
N ALA A 33 6.73 14.58 3.87
CA ALA A 33 8.09 14.12 4.12
C ALA A 33 8.91 13.97 2.83
N ASN A 34 8.34 14.32 1.68
CA ASN A 34 8.99 14.25 0.38
C ASN A 34 9.30 12.81 -0.07
N VAL A 35 8.48 11.85 0.36
CA VAL A 35 8.55 10.48 -0.14
C VAL A 35 7.93 10.44 -1.54
N GLU A 36 8.63 9.85 -2.49
CA GLU A 36 8.16 9.78 -3.88
C GLU A 36 7.19 8.63 -4.10
N SER A 37 7.52 7.46 -3.57
CA SER A 37 6.74 6.25 -3.81
C SER A 37 7.07 5.18 -2.80
N TYR A 38 6.23 4.15 -2.72
CA TYR A 38 6.60 2.95 -1.98
C TYR A 38 5.99 1.70 -2.63
N LEU A 39 6.67 0.58 -2.39
CA LEU A 39 6.25 -0.74 -2.83
C LEU A 39 5.84 -1.54 -1.60
N ALA A 40 4.65 -2.12 -1.61
CA ALA A 40 4.24 -3.10 -0.61
C ALA A 40 4.35 -4.48 -1.26
N ASP A 41 5.25 -5.31 -0.73
CA ASP A 41 5.51 -6.65 -1.27
C ASP A 41 4.99 -7.68 -0.29
N PHE A 42 3.87 -8.32 -0.63
CA PHE A 42 3.22 -9.28 0.26
C PHE A 42 4.05 -10.55 0.47
N ARG A 43 4.76 -10.98 -0.58
CA ARG A 43 5.56 -12.21 -0.49
C ARG A 43 6.82 -12.00 0.35
N ARG A 44 7.37 -10.80 0.30
CA ARG A 44 8.55 -10.41 1.08
C ARG A 44 8.18 -9.97 2.50
N ALA A 45 6.92 -9.63 2.72
CA ALA A 45 6.41 -9.06 3.96
C ALA A 45 7.20 -7.79 4.34
N ALA A 46 7.29 -6.87 3.38
CA ALA A 46 8.04 -5.64 3.54
C ALA A 46 7.45 -4.52 2.70
N LYS A 47 7.69 -3.29 3.12
CA LYS A 47 7.41 -2.10 2.34
C LYS A 47 8.71 -1.38 2.09
N ILE A 48 8.93 -0.93 0.86
CA ILE A 48 10.15 -0.22 0.48
C ILE A 48 9.74 1.19 0.04
N TYR A 49 10.27 2.20 0.73
CA TYR A 49 9.95 3.60 0.49
C TYR A 49 11.11 4.27 -0.22
N TYR A 50 10.81 5.11 -1.19
CA TYR A 50 11.82 5.78 -2.03
C TYR A 50 11.68 7.29 -1.96
N LEU A 51 12.83 7.97 -1.91
CA LEU A 51 12.91 9.42 -2.03
C LEU A 51 13.30 9.80 -3.47
N PRO A 52 13.02 11.05 -3.90
CA PRO A 52 13.39 11.48 -5.26
C PRO A 52 14.88 11.37 -5.58
N ASN A 53 15.75 11.43 -4.56
CA ASN A 53 17.20 11.30 -4.77
C ASN A 53 17.67 9.85 -4.91
N GLY A 54 16.75 8.89 -4.89
CA GLY A 54 17.08 7.48 -5.03
C GLY A 54 17.32 6.74 -3.71
N GLU A 55 17.39 7.44 -2.60
CA GLU A 55 17.50 6.77 -1.30
C GLU A 55 16.25 5.96 -1.01
N SER A 56 16.42 4.85 -0.28
CA SER A 56 15.31 3.99 0.07
C SER A 56 15.44 3.48 1.50
N ILE A 57 14.32 3.07 2.05
CA ILE A 57 14.28 2.37 3.33
C ILE A 57 13.27 1.23 3.22
N GLU A 58 13.69 0.05 3.69
CA GLU A 58 12.82 -1.11 3.77
C GLU A 58 12.31 -1.23 5.20
N VAL A 59 10.99 -1.37 5.35
CA VAL A 59 10.35 -1.52 6.65
C VAL A 59 9.65 -2.88 6.66
N PRO A 60 9.91 -3.74 7.65
CA PRO A 60 9.20 -5.03 7.75
C PRO A 60 7.70 -4.80 7.89
N ALA A 61 6.91 -5.65 7.25
CA ALA A 61 5.46 -5.64 7.34
C ALA A 61 4.97 -6.96 7.90
N GLU A 62 3.72 -6.99 8.38
CA GLU A 62 3.14 -8.22 8.88
C GLU A 62 2.97 -9.22 7.73
N ARG A 63 3.41 -10.47 7.95
CA ARG A 63 3.25 -11.52 6.95
C ARG A 63 1.79 -12.02 6.98
N LEU A 64 1.16 -12.05 5.83
CA LEU A 64 -0.20 -12.54 5.71
C LEU A 64 -0.20 -14.07 5.68
N ALA A 65 -1.24 -14.67 6.26
CA ALA A 65 -1.34 -16.13 6.35
C ALA A 65 -1.68 -16.76 4.99
N ALA A 66 -2.44 -16.05 4.16
CA ALA A 66 -2.87 -16.55 2.87
C ALA A 66 -1.78 -16.42 1.82
N GLU A 67 -1.83 -17.26 0.79
CA GLU A 67 -0.95 -17.18 -0.37
C GLU A 67 -1.67 -16.47 -1.51
N PRO A 68 -0.94 -15.75 -2.39
CA PRO A 68 -1.58 -15.09 -3.52
C PRO A 68 -2.12 -16.11 -4.50
N ALA A 69 -3.34 -15.90 -4.97
CA ALA A 69 -3.94 -16.74 -5.99
C ALA A 69 -3.08 -16.68 -7.26
N ALA A 70 -3.06 -17.79 -8.01
CA ALA A 70 -2.27 -17.87 -9.23
C ALA A 70 -2.79 -16.94 -10.31
N GLN A 71 -4.11 -16.77 -10.37
CA GLN A 71 -4.75 -15.91 -11.38
C GLN A 71 -5.18 -14.58 -10.79
N PHE A 72 -4.97 -13.53 -11.54
CA PHE A 72 -5.34 -12.17 -11.15
C PHE A 72 -6.81 -11.93 -11.47
N HIS A 73 -7.59 -11.56 -10.45
CA HIS A 73 -9.02 -11.30 -10.59
C HIS A 73 -9.29 -9.82 -10.32
N ALA A 74 -9.23 -9.01 -11.37
CA ALA A 74 -9.38 -7.56 -11.26
C ALA A 74 -10.66 -7.11 -10.53
N PRO A 75 -11.84 -7.72 -10.77
CA PRO A 75 -13.03 -7.32 -10.00
C PRO A 75 -12.89 -7.52 -8.50
N GLY A 76 -12.20 -8.59 -8.07
CA GLY A 76 -11.95 -8.84 -6.65
C GLY A 76 -11.01 -7.81 -6.05
N VAL A 77 -9.98 -7.43 -6.79
CA VAL A 77 -9.05 -6.37 -6.37
C VAL A 77 -9.81 -5.06 -6.20
N GLU A 78 -10.62 -4.71 -7.20
CA GLU A 78 -11.39 -3.48 -7.19
C GLU A 78 -12.38 -3.44 -6.02
N ALA A 79 -13.06 -4.56 -5.75
CA ALA A 79 -14.00 -4.64 -4.63
C ALA A 79 -13.30 -4.40 -3.28
N ALA A 80 -12.11 -4.97 -3.11
CA ALA A 80 -11.32 -4.78 -1.88
C ALA A 80 -10.89 -3.32 -1.72
N ILE A 81 -10.51 -2.67 -2.82
CA ILE A 81 -10.13 -1.25 -2.81
C ILE A 81 -11.33 -0.38 -2.41
N ARG A 82 -12.52 -0.68 -2.94
CA ARG A 82 -13.74 0.07 -2.59
C ARG A 82 -14.07 -0.08 -1.11
N GLU A 83 -13.87 -1.28 -0.55
CA GLU A 83 -14.05 -1.51 0.89
C GLU A 83 -13.09 -0.66 1.70
N ALA A 84 -11.81 -0.58 1.28
CA ALA A 84 -10.82 0.24 1.95
C ALA A 84 -11.18 1.73 1.89
N GLN A 85 -11.66 2.20 0.74
CA GLN A 85 -12.05 3.59 0.56
C GLN A 85 -13.28 3.94 1.41
N ALA A 86 -14.19 3.01 1.59
CA ALA A 86 -15.37 3.21 2.43
C ALA A 86 -14.99 3.34 3.90
N ASN A 87 -13.90 2.71 4.30
CA ASN A 87 -13.35 2.79 5.66
C ASN A 87 -14.42 2.61 6.74
N GLY A 88 -15.25 1.58 6.55
CA GLY A 88 -16.36 1.27 7.45
C GLY A 88 -15.89 0.73 8.80
N PRO A 89 -16.83 0.44 9.72
CA PRO A 89 -16.47 0.00 11.08
C PRO A 89 -15.70 -1.32 11.12
N ASP A 90 -15.88 -2.17 10.11
CA ASP A 90 -15.20 -3.45 10.06
C ASP A 90 -13.89 -3.41 9.24
N TYR A 91 -13.50 -2.23 8.77
CA TYR A 91 -12.30 -2.10 7.96
C TYR A 91 -11.04 -2.38 8.79
N THR A 92 -10.16 -3.22 8.25
CA THR A 92 -8.77 -3.34 8.71
C THR A 92 -7.87 -3.41 7.49
N TYR A 93 -6.68 -2.85 7.61
CA TYR A 93 -5.68 -2.93 6.56
C TYR A 93 -5.35 -4.40 6.23
N LYS A 94 -5.17 -5.21 7.27
CA LYS A 94 -4.86 -6.64 7.09
C LYS A 94 -5.98 -7.36 6.33
N GLY A 95 -7.24 -7.10 6.68
CA GLY A 95 -8.38 -7.73 6.01
C GLY A 95 -8.45 -7.39 4.53
N VAL A 96 -8.22 -6.13 4.17
CA VAL A 96 -8.19 -5.71 2.77
C VAL A 96 -7.01 -6.34 2.04
N CYS A 97 -5.83 -6.38 2.66
CA CYS A 97 -4.65 -7.01 2.06
C CYS A 97 -4.89 -8.50 1.80
N GLU A 98 -5.56 -9.20 2.73
CA GLU A 98 -5.90 -10.61 2.53
C GLU A 98 -6.85 -10.80 1.35
N LYS A 99 -7.79 -9.87 1.16
CA LYS A 99 -8.74 -9.92 0.04
C LYS A 99 -8.05 -9.68 -1.30
N VAL A 100 -7.13 -8.70 -1.39
CA VAL A 100 -6.42 -8.48 -2.64
C VAL A 100 -5.46 -9.63 -2.94
N LEU A 101 -4.87 -10.23 -1.91
CA LEU A 101 -4.03 -11.41 -2.05
C LEU A 101 -4.84 -12.57 -2.62
N ALA A 102 -6.04 -12.82 -2.07
CA ALA A 102 -6.94 -13.86 -2.55
C ALA A 102 -7.41 -13.58 -3.98
N ALA A 103 -7.42 -12.33 -4.40
CA ALA A 103 -7.77 -11.93 -5.78
C ALA A 103 -6.55 -11.98 -6.72
N GLY A 104 -5.41 -12.43 -6.23
CA GLY A 104 -4.23 -12.67 -7.06
C GLY A 104 -3.16 -11.61 -7.02
N CYS A 105 -3.27 -10.61 -6.15
CA CYS A 105 -2.21 -9.61 -5.99
C CYS A 105 -1.05 -10.17 -5.20
N VAL A 106 0.17 -9.84 -5.61
CA VAL A 106 1.38 -10.12 -4.85
C VAL A 106 1.95 -8.87 -4.20
N GLY A 107 1.44 -7.71 -4.58
CA GLY A 107 1.86 -6.43 -4.02
C GLY A 107 1.21 -5.26 -4.72
N TYR A 108 1.59 -4.07 -4.29
CA TYR A 108 1.15 -2.85 -4.96
C TYR A 108 2.22 -1.77 -4.81
N ILE A 109 2.21 -0.83 -5.76
CA ILE A 109 3.08 0.34 -5.74
C ILE A 109 2.18 1.56 -5.57
N VAL A 110 2.55 2.45 -4.64
CA VAL A 110 1.89 3.75 -4.50
C VAL A 110 2.86 4.82 -4.95
N SER A 111 2.47 5.58 -5.97
CA SER A 111 3.24 6.75 -6.40
C SER A 111 2.58 8.00 -5.84
N LEU A 112 3.27 8.69 -4.94
CA LEU A 112 2.79 9.96 -4.40
C LEU A 112 2.86 11.03 -5.49
N ALA A 113 3.93 10.99 -6.28
CA ALA A 113 4.11 11.91 -7.40
C ALA A 113 3.07 11.69 -8.51
N GLY A 114 2.78 10.42 -8.84
CA GLY A 114 1.83 10.06 -9.89
C GLY A 114 0.37 10.01 -9.42
N ARG A 115 0.14 10.15 -8.12
CA ARG A 115 -1.17 10.13 -7.48
C ARG A 115 -2.00 8.92 -7.88
N ARG A 116 -1.38 7.73 -7.78
CA ARG A 116 -2.04 6.46 -8.12
C ARG A 116 -1.40 5.29 -7.41
N ALA A 117 -2.15 4.21 -7.31
CA ALA A 117 -1.64 2.93 -6.86
C ALA A 117 -1.79 1.91 -8.00
N VAL A 118 -0.80 1.03 -8.13
CA VAL A 118 -0.83 -0.03 -9.13
C VAL A 118 -0.73 -1.35 -8.39
N TYR A 119 -1.77 -2.16 -8.49
CA TYR A 119 -1.82 -3.50 -7.91
C TYR A 119 -1.40 -4.49 -8.98
N PHE A 120 -0.59 -5.48 -8.64
CA PHE A 120 -0.08 -6.44 -9.62
C PHE A 120 -0.09 -7.86 -9.08
N GLY A 121 -0.22 -8.80 -10.01
CA GLY A 121 -0.28 -10.22 -9.71
C GLY A 121 0.96 -10.98 -10.15
N ARG A 122 0.92 -12.29 -9.93
CA ARG A 122 2.02 -13.20 -10.32
C ARG A 122 2.23 -13.24 -11.84
N THR A 123 1.19 -12.91 -12.60
CA THR A 123 1.22 -12.88 -14.07
C THR A 123 1.66 -11.53 -14.61
N ALA A 124 1.99 -10.57 -13.72
CA ALA A 124 2.27 -9.19 -14.05
C ALA A 124 1.05 -8.43 -14.59
N GLU A 125 -0.14 -9.02 -14.47
CA GLU A 125 -1.37 -8.27 -14.72
C GLU A 125 -1.53 -7.20 -13.65
N THR A 126 -2.14 -6.08 -14.01
CA THR A 126 -2.22 -4.92 -13.12
C THR A 126 -3.64 -4.35 -13.07
N HIS A 127 -3.91 -3.67 -11.95
CA HIS A 127 -5.07 -2.80 -11.81
C HIS A 127 -4.57 -1.45 -11.30
N VAL A 128 -4.93 -0.38 -11.99
CA VAL A 128 -4.50 0.98 -11.62
C VAL A 128 -5.68 1.69 -10.93
N GLU A 129 -5.39 2.24 -9.76
CA GLU A 129 -6.36 3.01 -9.00
C GLU A 129 -5.83 4.43 -8.80
N LEU A 130 -6.52 5.40 -9.38
CA LEU A 130 -6.14 6.81 -9.21
C LEU A 130 -6.57 7.28 -7.82
N PHE A 131 -5.80 8.19 -7.21
CA PHE A 131 -6.21 8.78 -5.94
C PHE A 131 -7.49 9.58 -6.15
N PRO A 132 -8.37 9.64 -5.14
CA PRO A 132 -9.53 10.53 -5.23
C PRO A 132 -9.08 11.95 -5.49
N SER A 133 -9.85 12.66 -6.29
CA SER A 133 -9.57 14.05 -6.59
C SER A 133 -9.56 14.86 -5.31
N ALA A 134 -8.50 15.64 -5.08
CA ALA A 134 -8.45 16.56 -3.96
C ALA A 134 -9.36 17.75 -4.26
N ARG A 135 -10.19 18.12 -3.33
CA ARG A 135 -11.10 19.24 -3.47
C ARG A 135 -11.08 20.07 -2.22
#